data_3f807bd0e44f84a0a41859b2f8a4500b
#
_entry.id   3f807bd0e44f84a0a41859b2f8a4500b
#
_cell.length_a   1.000
_cell.length_b   1.000
_cell.length_c   1.000
_cell.angle_alpha   90.00
_cell.angle_beta   90.00
_cell.angle_gamma   90.00
#
_symmetry.space_group_name_H-M   'P 1'
#
loop_
_entity.id
_entity.type
_entity.pdbx_description
1 polymer ?
#
loop_
_entity_poly.entity_id
_entity_poly.type
_entity_poly.pdbx_seq_one_letter_code
_entity_poly.pdbx_strand_id
1 'polypeptide(L)'
;KLIEYKTYLQALPYFDRLDYVSMMAQEHTYTLAVEELMSSPVPLRAQYIRVLFLEITRILNHLLAVGCHAMDVGAMTPFLWAFEEREKLMEFYERVSGARMHSAYIRPGGVSQDIPIGLLDDIYVFAEQFGTRVDEMEEMLTGNRIWKQRLVDVGVVTAQDAVDWGFSGVLLRGSGFAWDLRKKQPYEVYDKLNFDIFTGTNG
;
A
#
# COMPACT_ATOMS: atom_id res chain seq x y z
N LYS A 1 2.12 10.21 24.34
CA LYS A 1 2.19 9.68 25.72
C LYS A 1 2.11 8.15 25.80
N LEU A 2 1.31 7.48 24.98
CA LEU A 2 1.10 6.03 25.10
C LEU A 2 2.38 5.20 24.91
N ILE A 3 3.30 5.64 24.05
CA ILE A 3 4.53 4.92 23.72
C ILE A 3 5.74 5.33 24.57
N GLU A 4 5.67 6.45 25.29
CA GLU A 4 6.79 7.01 26.06
C GLU A 4 7.34 6.06 27.15
N TYR A 5 6.47 5.21 27.70
CA TYR A 5 6.82 4.29 28.79
C TYR A 5 6.83 2.82 28.32
N LYS A 6 7.06 2.59 27.04
CA LYS A 6 7.09 1.25 26.42
C LYS A 6 8.43 0.99 25.75
N THR A 7 8.78 -0.28 25.62
CA THR A 7 9.92 -0.67 24.77
C THR A 7 9.60 -0.40 23.29
N TYR A 8 10.62 -0.31 22.45
CA TYR A 8 10.42 -0.15 20.99
C TYR A 8 9.54 -1.26 20.40
N LEU A 9 9.71 -2.49 20.83
CA LEU A 9 8.88 -3.60 20.38
C LEU A 9 7.42 -3.49 20.87
N GLN A 10 7.19 -3.03 22.10
CA GLN A 10 5.84 -2.81 22.63
C GLN A 10 5.13 -1.62 21.97
N ALA A 11 5.88 -0.66 21.45
CA ALA A 11 5.34 0.49 20.74
C ALA A 11 4.86 0.14 19.32
N LEU A 12 5.43 -0.88 18.68
CA LEU A 12 5.14 -1.26 17.30
C LEU A 12 3.64 -1.45 17.00
N PRO A 13 2.82 -2.15 17.80
CA PRO A 13 1.39 -2.31 17.55
C PRO A 13 0.60 -1.00 17.49
N TYR A 14 1.07 0.07 18.10
CA TYR A 14 0.41 1.38 18.01
C TYR A 14 0.54 1.98 16.59
N PHE A 15 1.63 1.69 15.89
CA PHE A 15 1.85 2.17 14.53
C PHE A 15 0.90 1.49 13.52
N ASP A 16 0.56 0.22 13.73
CA ASP A 16 -0.46 -0.47 12.92
C ASP A 16 -1.81 0.26 12.90
N ARG A 17 -2.11 1.00 13.96
CA ARG A 17 -3.40 1.67 14.18
C ARG A 17 -3.41 3.13 13.77
N LEU A 18 -2.31 3.66 13.26
CA LEU A 18 -2.24 5.03 12.72
C LEU A 18 -2.95 5.10 11.37
N ASP A 19 -2.45 4.37 10.39
CA ASP A 19 -3.15 4.12 9.15
C ASP A 19 -3.58 2.65 9.12
N TYR A 20 -4.78 2.39 9.60
CA TYR A 20 -5.35 1.04 9.72
C TYR A 20 -5.71 0.40 8.38
N VAL A 21 -5.39 1.03 7.26
CA VAL A 21 -5.52 0.50 5.91
C VAL A 21 -4.17 0.06 5.35
N SER A 22 -3.08 0.64 5.86
CA SER A 22 -1.70 0.35 5.44
C SER A 22 -0.83 -0.13 6.60
N MET A 23 -1.29 -1.14 7.35
CA MET A 23 -0.73 -1.56 8.62
C MET A 23 0.77 -1.89 8.52
N MET A 24 1.16 -2.79 7.63
CA MET A 24 2.58 -3.17 7.52
C MET A 24 3.46 -2.05 6.98
N ALA A 25 2.92 -1.10 6.22
CA ALA A 25 3.67 0.09 5.80
C ALA A 25 4.01 0.99 6.98
N GLN A 26 3.09 1.13 7.96
CA GLN A 26 3.34 1.89 9.18
C GLN A 26 4.35 1.19 10.09
N GLU A 27 4.23 -0.14 10.25
CA GLU A 27 5.22 -0.95 10.95
C GLU A 27 6.62 -0.77 10.34
N HIS A 28 6.70 -0.83 9.02
CA HIS A 28 7.95 -0.69 8.28
C HIS A 28 8.58 0.69 8.46
N THR A 29 7.80 1.75 8.37
CA THR A 29 8.29 3.13 8.57
C THR A 29 8.90 3.31 9.95
N TYR A 30 8.21 2.83 10.99
CA TYR A 30 8.74 2.84 12.36
C TYR A 30 10.02 2.00 12.49
N THR A 31 10.00 0.81 11.93
CA THR A 31 11.13 -0.14 11.98
C THR A 31 12.37 0.42 11.29
N LEU A 32 12.24 1.03 10.12
CA LEU A 32 13.34 1.69 9.42
C LEU A 32 13.96 2.81 10.27
N ALA A 33 13.15 3.62 10.92
CA ALA A 33 13.65 4.69 11.79
C ALA A 33 14.46 4.13 12.98
N VAL A 34 13.99 3.05 13.60
CA VAL A 34 14.70 2.39 14.70
C VAL A 34 16.00 1.74 14.21
N GLU A 35 15.97 1.05 13.07
CA GLU A 35 17.14 0.40 12.49
C GLU A 35 18.23 1.39 12.09
N GLU A 36 17.84 2.52 11.51
CA GLU A 36 18.76 3.60 11.16
C GLU A 36 19.46 4.16 12.42
N LEU A 37 18.69 4.44 13.47
CA LEU A 37 19.23 4.93 14.76
C LEU A 37 20.17 3.93 15.42
N MET A 38 19.91 2.64 15.27
CA MET A 38 20.70 1.55 15.84
C MET A 38 21.85 1.08 14.94
N SER A 39 21.87 1.53 13.68
CA SER A 39 22.77 1.01 12.63
C SER A 39 22.70 -0.52 12.51
N SER A 40 21.49 -1.08 12.60
CA SER A 40 21.25 -2.52 12.58
C SER A 40 20.98 -3.02 11.16
N PRO A 41 21.84 -3.91 10.60
CA PRO A 41 21.61 -4.45 9.27
C PRO A 41 20.45 -5.46 9.26
N VAL A 42 19.65 -5.43 8.20
CA VAL A 42 18.54 -6.36 7.97
C VAL A 42 18.97 -7.47 7.00
N PRO A 43 18.72 -8.75 7.30
CA PRO A 43 19.00 -9.85 6.39
C PRO A 43 18.29 -9.70 5.05
N LEU A 44 18.97 -10.04 3.95
CA LEU A 44 18.44 -9.86 2.59
C LEU A 44 17.09 -10.55 2.37
N ARG A 45 16.90 -11.78 2.93
CA ARG A 45 15.61 -12.48 2.83
C ARG A 45 14.48 -11.70 3.51
N ALA A 46 14.74 -11.11 4.66
CA ALA A 46 13.76 -10.27 5.37
C ALA A 46 13.41 -9.02 4.57
N GLN A 47 14.37 -8.41 3.88
CA GLN A 47 14.10 -7.26 3.01
C GLN A 47 13.15 -7.62 1.86
N TYR A 48 13.32 -8.76 1.20
CA TYR A 48 12.40 -9.24 0.17
C TYR A 48 11.00 -9.52 0.72
N ILE A 49 10.91 -10.14 1.89
CA ILE A 49 9.62 -10.41 2.55
C ILE A 49 8.92 -9.10 2.89
N ARG A 50 9.63 -8.13 3.44
CA ARG A 50 9.09 -6.80 3.75
C ARG A 50 8.53 -6.13 2.49
N VAL A 51 9.29 -6.09 1.40
CA VAL A 51 8.85 -5.48 0.14
C VAL A 51 7.64 -6.19 -0.42
N LEU A 52 7.58 -7.53 -0.39
CA LEU A 52 6.41 -8.29 -0.81
C LEU A 52 5.15 -7.85 -0.03
N PHE A 53 5.24 -7.81 1.29
CA PHE A 53 4.09 -7.41 2.11
C PHE A 53 3.79 -5.91 2.05
N LEU A 54 4.76 -5.06 1.74
CA LEU A 54 4.51 -3.64 1.46
C LEU A 54 3.66 -3.46 0.20
N GLU A 55 3.94 -4.21 -0.85
CA GLU A 55 3.14 -4.12 -2.09
C GLU A 55 1.76 -4.77 -1.93
N ILE A 56 1.63 -5.85 -1.17
CA ILE A 56 0.32 -6.38 -0.75
C ILE A 56 -0.47 -5.32 0.04
N THR A 57 0.19 -4.65 0.97
CA THR A 57 -0.39 -3.55 1.76
C THR A 57 -0.84 -2.40 0.85
N ARG A 58 -0.05 -2.06 -0.17
CA ARG A 58 -0.41 -1.05 -1.16
C ARG A 58 -1.68 -1.43 -1.93
N ILE A 59 -1.82 -2.66 -2.34
CA ILE A 59 -3.04 -3.15 -3.00
C ILE A 59 -4.22 -3.06 -2.05
N LEU A 60 -4.08 -3.50 -0.81
CA LEU A 60 -5.11 -3.38 0.23
C LEU A 60 -5.60 -1.93 0.41
N ASN A 61 -4.66 -0.99 0.48
CA ASN A 61 -4.95 0.43 0.59
C ASN A 61 -5.68 0.97 -0.64
N HIS A 62 -5.16 0.69 -1.83
CA HIS A 62 -5.74 1.20 -3.07
C HIS A 62 -7.14 0.65 -3.33
N LEU A 63 -7.40 -0.62 -3.03
CA LEU A 63 -8.74 -1.20 -3.14
C LEU A 63 -9.75 -0.49 -2.23
N LEU A 64 -9.37 -0.17 -1.00
CA LEU A 64 -10.24 0.58 -0.10
C LEU A 64 -10.42 2.03 -0.59
N ALA A 65 -9.34 2.70 -0.96
CA ALA A 65 -9.39 4.09 -1.41
C ALA A 65 -10.27 4.26 -2.65
N VAL A 66 -10.07 3.42 -3.68
CA VAL A 66 -10.87 3.44 -4.91
C VAL A 66 -12.31 3.03 -4.63
N GLY A 67 -12.53 1.97 -3.82
CA GLY A 67 -13.85 1.50 -3.46
C GLY A 67 -14.67 2.56 -2.71
N CYS A 68 -14.09 3.21 -1.71
CA CYS A 68 -14.74 4.29 -0.97
C CYS A 68 -15.00 5.52 -1.85
N HIS A 69 -14.02 5.91 -2.68
CA HIS A 69 -14.20 7.02 -3.61
C HIS A 69 -15.34 6.75 -4.62
N ALA A 70 -15.38 5.54 -5.16
CA ALA A 70 -16.47 5.12 -6.06
C ALA A 70 -17.83 5.20 -5.35
N MET A 71 -17.92 4.75 -4.11
CA MET A 71 -19.14 4.82 -3.30
C MET A 71 -19.56 6.27 -3.03
N ASP A 72 -18.62 7.16 -2.71
CA ASP A 72 -18.89 8.58 -2.48
C ASP A 72 -19.40 9.30 -3.73
N VAL A 73 -18.88 8.91 -4.89
CA VAL A 73 -19.38 9.40 -6.20
C VAL A 73 -20.73 8.78 -6.56
N GLY A 74 -21.12 7.66 -5.96
CA GLY A 74 -22.42 7.02 -6.12
C GLY A 74 -22.41 5.61 -6.71
N ALA A 75 -21.23 4.98 -6.89
CA ALA A 75 -21.09 3.62 -7.39
C ALA A 75 -20.76 2.64 -6.24
N MET A 76 -21.78 1.94 -5.71
CA MET A 76 -21.60 1.02 -4.59
C MET A 76 -20.98 -0.34 -4.99
N THR A 77 -21.25 -0.82 -6.18
CA THR A 77 -20.81 -2.15 -6.63
C THR A 77 -19.28 -2.32 -6.63
N PRO A 78 -18.47 -1.37 -7.14
CA PRO A 78 -17.01 -1.47 -7.07
C PRO A 78 -16.47 -1.57 -5.64
N PHE A 79 -17.13 -0.95 -4.67
CA PHE A 79 -16.79 -1.08 -3.25
C PHE A 79 -16.91 -2.53 -2.78
N LEU A 80 -18.00 -3.21 -3.10
CA LEU A 80 -18.22 -4.61 -2.71
C LEU A 80 -17.19 -5.55 -3.36
N TRP A 81 -16.91 -5.35 -4.65
CA TRP A 81 -15.90 -6.13 -5.36
C TRP A 81 -14.48 -5.90 -4.81
N ALA A 82 -14.14 -4.66 -4.50
CA ALA A 82 -12.86 -4.33 -3.88
C ALA A 82 -12.68 -5.05 -2.54
N PHE A 83 -13.72 -5.14 -1.74
CA PHE A 83 -13.67 -5.83 -0.45
C PHE A 83 -13.56 -7.35 -0.58
N GLU A 84 -14.10 -7.95 -1.63
CA GLU A 84 -13.88 -9.37 -1.93
C GLU A 84 -12.40 -9.67 -2.16
N GLU A 85 -11.71 -8.85 -2.95
CA GLU A 85 -10.27 -9.00 -3.17
C GLU A 85 -9.45 -8.69 -1.91
N ARG A 86 -9.89 -7.73 -1.10
CA ARG A 86 -9.26 -7.44 0.18
C ARG A 86 -9.29 -8.62 1.16
N GLU A 87 -10.38 -9.39 1.19
CA GLU A 87 -10.47 -10.58 2.04
C GLU A 87 -9.39 -11.61 1.72
N LYS A 88 -9.10 -11.84 0.44
CA LYS A 88 -8.01 -12.74 0.01
C LYS A 88 -6.64 -12.26 0.48
N LEU A 89 -6.39 -10.96 0.40
CA LEU A 89 -5.12 -10.38 0.84
C LEU A 89 -4.96 -10.40 2.37
N MET A 90 -6.05 -10.22 3.12
CA MET A 90 -6.04 -10.33 4.58
C MET A 90 -5.81 -11.78 5.05
N GLU A 91 -6.18 -12.78 4.26
CA GLU A 91 -5.79 -14.17 4.51
C GLU A 91 -4.26 -14.34 4.47
N PHE A 92 -3.57 -13.69 3.52
CA PHE A 92 -2.10 -13.72 3.48
C PHE A 92 -1.49 -13.11 4.73
N TYR A 93 -2.04 -12.02 5.24
CA TYR A 93 -1.64 -11.43 6.52
C TYR A 93 -1.82 -12.43 7.67
N GLU A 94 -2.97 -13.06 7.74
CA GLU A 94 -3.29 -14.03 8.79
C GLU A 94 -2.34 -15.24 8.76
N ARG A 95 -1.99 -15.73 7.57
CA ARG A 95 -1.08 -16.87 7.42
C ARG A 95 0.34 -16.60 7.92
N VAL A 96 0.82 -15.37 7.85
CA VAL A 96 2.18 -15.01 8.33
C VAL A 96 2.21 -14.51 9.77
N SER A 97 1.13 -13.98 10.29
CA SER A 97 1.11 -13.30 11.59
C SER A 97 0.07 -13.80 12.56
N GLY A 98 -0.94 -14.53 12.09
CA GLY A 98 -2.11 -14.92 12.88
C GLY A 98 -3.19 -13.84 13.01
N ALA A 99 -2.97 -12.63 12.45
CA ALA A 99 -3.92 -11.53 12.47
C ALA A 99 -4.24 -11.04 11.06
N ARG A 100 -5.51 -10.78 10.79
CA ARG A 100 -5.97 -10.32 9.48
C ARG A 100 -5.57 -8.88 9.14
N MET A 101 -5.34 -8.05 10.14
CA MET A 101 -5.03 -6.63 9.98
C MET A 101 -3.80 -6.21 10.77
N HIS A 102 -3.94 -6.02 12.07
CA HIS A 102 -2.89 -5.52 12.95
C HIS A 102 -1.93 -6.65 13.34
N SER A 103 -0.95 -6.89 12.50
CA SER A 103 -0.13 -8.09 12.54
C SER A 103 1.15 -7.98 13.38
N ALA A 104 1.69 -6.77 13.56
CA ALA A 104 3.00 -6.54 14.18
C ALA A 104 4.07 -7.49 13.62
N TYR A 105 4.08 -7.67 12.30
CA TYR A 105 4.88 -8.65 11.60
C TYR A 105 6.27 -8.13 11.24
N ILE A 106 6.37 -6.90 10.72
CA ILE A 106 7.63 -6.23 10.42
C ILE A 106 8.18 -5.65 11.72
N ARG A 107 9.37 -6.12 12.14
CA ARG A 107 9.98 -5.76 13.41
C ARG A 107 11.42 -5.28 13.22
N PRO A 108 11.98 -4.49 14.14
CA PRO A 108 13.40 -4.13 14.09
C PRO A 108 14.29 -5.36 13.95
N GLY A 109 15.12 -5.38 12.90
CA GLY A 109 15.98 -6.51 12.55
C GLY A 109 15.42 -7.48 11.51
N GLY A 110 14.17 -7.31 11.06
CA GLY A 110 13.58 -8.15 10.02
C GLY A 110 12.07 -8.33 10.12
N VAL A 111 11.63 -9.57 10.19
CA VAL A 111 10.22 -10.00 10.33
C VAL A 111 10.09 -10.98 11.50
N SER A 112 8.88 -11.11 12.05
CA SER A 112 8.66 -11.94 13.24
C SER A 112 8.82 -13.44 13.00
N GLN A 113 8.51 -13.90 11.79
CA GLN A 113 8.65 -15.30 11.36
C GLN A 113 8.76 -15.39 9.84
N ASP A 114 9.30 -16.50 9.35
CA ASP A 114 9.45 -16.74 7.91
C ASP A 114 8.09 -17.02 7.25
N ILE A 115 8.07 -16.95 5.93
CA ILE A 115 6.88 -17.21 5.11
C ILE A 115 6.53 -18.71 5.21
N PRO A 116 5.25 -19.07 5.51
CA PRO A 116 4.78 -20.44 5.46
C PRO A 116 4.94 -21.09 4.09
N ILE A 117 5.19 -22.39 4.07
CA ILE A 117 5.29 -23.16 2.83
C ILE A 117 3.97 -23.05 2.04
N GLY A 118 4.08 -22.79 0.72
CA GLY A 118 2.94 -22.67 -0.19
C GLY A 118 2.33 -21.27 -0.25
N LEU A 119 2.64 -20.36 0.67
CA LEU A 119 2.07 -19.00 0.64
C LEU A 119 2.53 -18.21 -0.59
N LEU A 120 3.78 -18.34 -1.02
CA LEU A 120 4.29 -17.65 -2.20
C LEU A 120 3.59 -18.08 -3.48
N ASP A 121 3.25 -19.36 -3.59
CA ASP A 121 2.52 -19.88 -4.74
C ASP A 121 1.10 -19.30 -4.80
N ASP A 122 0.44 -19.22 -3.65
CA ASP A 122 -0.91 -18.63 -3.55
C ASP A 122 -0.89 -17.12 -3.86
N ILE A 123 0.11 -16.39 -3.37
CA ILE A 123 0.29 -14.97 -3.71
C ILE A 123 0.55 -14.80 -5.22
N TYR A 124 1.32 -15.67 -5.83
CA TYR A 124 1.58 -15.64 -7.26
C TYR A 124 0.29 -15.86 -8.07
N VAL A 125 -0.50 -16.88 -7.72
CA VAL A 125 -1.79 -17.14 -8.35
C VAL A 125 -2.75 -15.95 -8.19
N PHE A 126 -2.80 -15.35 -7.01
CA PHE A 126 -3.58 -14.13 -6.79
C PHE A 126 -3.12 -12.99 -7.71
N ALA A 127 -1.81 -12.76 -7.81
CA ALA A 127 -1.27 -11.67 -8.62
C ALA A 127 -1.59 -11.84 -10.12
N GLU A 128 -1.56 -13.08 -10.65
CA GLU A 128 -1.94 -13.37 -12.04
C GLU A 128 -3.41 -13.05 -12.32
N GLN A 129 -4.30 -13.30 -11.37
CA GLN A 129 -5.75 -13.10 -11.54
C GLN A 129 -6.19 -11.67 -11.23
N PHE A 130 -5.44 -10.94 -10.41
CA PHE A 130 -5.83 -9.64 -9.90
C PHE A 130 -5.99 -8.58 -11.01
N GLY A 131 -5.16 -8.64 -12.06
CA GLY A 131 -5.28 -7.73 -13.22
C GLY A 131 -6.68 -7.73 -13.82
N THR A 132 -7.25 -8.90 -14.06
CA THR A 132 -8.62 -9.04 -14.60
C THR A 132 -9.66 -8.38 -13.69
N ARG A 133 -9.51 -8.48 -12.37
CA ARG A 133 -10.43 -7.84 -11.41
C ARG A 133 -10.35 -6.31 -11.46
N VAL A 134 -9.17 -5.78 -11.68
CA VAL A 134 -8.98 -4.33 -11.87
C VAL A 134 -9.62 -3.87 -13.17
N ASP A 135 -9.45 -4.62 -14.26
CA ASP A 135 -10.04 -4.32 -15.56
C ASP A 135 -11.59 -4.30 -15.49
N GLU A 136 -12.21 -5.25 -14.78
CA GLU A 136 -13.66 -5.27 -14.54
C GLU A 136 -14.15 -4.01 -13.82
N MET A 137 -13.43 -3.55 -12.81
CA MET A 137 -13.75 -2.31 -12.08
C MET A 137 -13.57 -1.07 -12.97
N GLU A 138 -12.51 -1.04 -13.77
CA GLU A 138 -12.25 0.05 -14.70
C GLU A 138 -13.33 0.14 -15.78
N GLU A 139 -13.73 -0.96 -16.38
CA GLU A 139 -14.81 -1.00 -17.38
C GLU A 139 -16.12 -0.43 -16.82
N MET A 140 -16.45 -0.78 -15.57
CA MET A 140 -17.66 -0.29 -14.92
C MET A 140 -17.63 1.22 -14.64
N LEU A 141 -16.47 1.76 -14.27
CA LEU A 141 -16.33 3.16 -13.83
C LEU A 141 -15.98 4.11 -14.98
N THR A 142 -14.91 3.83 -15.70
CA THR A 142 -14.31 4.78 -16.68
C THR A 142 -15.26 5.12 -17.82
N GLY A 143 -16.07 4.16 -18.29
CA GLY A 143 -17.08 4.37 -19.32
C GLY A 143 -18.36 5.07 -18.85
N ASN A 144 -18.61 5.12 -17.56
CA ASN A 144 -19.86 5.62 -17.01
C ASN A 144 -20.00 7.14 -17.12
N ARG A 145 -21.12 7.61 -17.71
CA ARG A 145 -21.35 9.05 -17.90
C ARG A 145 -21.49 9.82 -16.59
N ILE A 146 -22.07 9.22 -15.56
CA ILE A 146 -22.24 9.86 -14.25
C ILE A 146 -20.88 10.04 -13.58
N TRP A 147 -20.05 9.00 -13.65
CA TRP A 147 -18.67 9.02 -13.15
C TRP A 147 -17.87 10.13 -13.82
N LYS A 148 -17.88 10.19 -15.16
CA LYS A 148 -17.20 11.23 -15.92
C LYS A 148 -17.68 12.64 -15.57
N GLN A 149 -18.98 12.86 -15.51
CA GLN A 149 -19.53 14.19 -15.22
C GLN A 149 -19.25 14.68 -13.81
N ARG A 150 -18.96 13.78 -12.88
CA ARG A 150 -18.64 14.14 -11.48
C ARG A 150 -17.16 14.35 -11.23
N LEU A 151 -16.28 13.84 -12.08
CA LEU A 151 -14.84 13.82 -11.84
C LEU A 151 -14.03 14.58 -12.88
N VAL A 152 -14.37 14.50 -14.16
CA VAL A 152 -13.59 15.15 -15.21
C VAL A 152 -13.64 16.67 -15.06
N ASP A 153 -12.48 17.30 -15.04
CA ASP A 153 -12.29 18.74 -14.86
C ASP A 153 -12.80 19.29 -13.51
N VAL A 154 -12.99 18.42 -12.51
CA VAL A 154 -13.39 18.82 -11.16
C VAL A 154 -12.20 18.73 -10.21
N GLY A 155 -11.83 19.85 -9.57
CA GLY A 155 -10.74 19.88 -8.61
C GLY A 155 -9.36 19.66 -9.22
N VAL A 156 -9.13 20.16 -10.42
CA VAL A 156 -7.84 20.04 -11.12
C VAL A 156 -6.75 20.74 -10.33
N VAL A 157 -5.66 20.02 -10.06
CA VAL A 157 -4.45 20.55 -9.40
C VAL A 157 -3.30 20.43 -10.39
N THR A 158 -2.68 21.56 -10.75
CA THR A 158 -1.54 21.56 -11.65
C THR A 158 -0.29 20.93 -10.99
N ALA A 159 0.66 20.45 -11.81
CA ALA A 159 1.90 19.91 -11.27
C ALA A 159 2.67 20.92 -10.41
N GLN A 160 2.62 22.21 -10.77
CA GLN A 160 3.26 23.28 -10.00
C GLN A 160 2.57 23.48 -8.65
N ASP A 161 1.24 23.58 -8.64
CA ASP A 161 0.48 23.71 -7.39
C ASP A 161 0.71 22.51 -6.47
N ALA A 162 0.76 21.29 -7.04
CA ALA A 162 1.00 20.08 -6.28
C ALA A 162 2.38 20.11 -5.57
N VAL A 163 3.40 20.62 -6.23
CA VAL A 163 4.75 20.79 -5.64
C VAL A 163 4.73 21.88 -4.57
N ASP A 164 4.13 23.03 -4.86
CA ASP A 164 4.10 24.19 -3.95
C ASP A 164 3.32 23.89 -2.67
N TRP A 165 2.27 23.08 -2.76
CA TRP A 165 1.48 22.62 -1.61
C TRP A 165 2.04 21.38 -0.93
N GLY A 166 3.17 20.85 -1.37
CA GLY A 166 3.84 19.70 -0.76
C GLY A 166 3.10 18.36 -0.97
N PHE A 167 2.42 18.20 -2.08
CA PHE A 167 1.79 16.92 -2.43
C PHE A 167 2.82 15.81 -2.59
N SER A 168 2.43 14.60 -2.27
CA SER A 168 3.28 13.43 -2.41
C SER A 168 2.47 12.23 -2.91
N GLY A 169 3.17 11.13 -3.21
CA GLY A 169 2.55 9.86 -3.57
C GLY A 169 1.69 9.93 -4.83
N VAL A 170 0.56 9.23 -4.80
CA VAL A 170 -0.34 9.07 -5.95
C VAL A 170 -0.95 10.39 -6.42
N LEU A 171 -1.23 11.33 -5.52
CA LEU A 171 -1.79 12.63 -5.89
C LEU A 171 -0.80 13.49 -6.69
N LEU A 172 0.48 13.47 -6.30
CA LEU A 172 1.53 14.16 -7.05
C LEU A 172 1.74 13.55 -8.44
N ARG A 173 1.73 12.22 -8.52
CA ARG A 173 1.83 11.51 -9.80
C ARG A 173 0.58 11.72 -10.68
N GLY A 174 -0.59 11.78 -10.07
CA GLY A 174 -1.84 12.10 -10.75
C GLY A 174 -1.83 13.48 -11.40
N SER A 175 -1.11 14.45 -10.82
CA SER A 175 -0.88 15.79 -11.38
C SER A 175 0.22 15.86 -12.44
N GLY A 176 0.80 14.74 -12.85
CA GLY A 176 1.78 14.64 -13.93
C GLY A 176 3.25 14.69 -13.50
N PHE A 177 3.55 14.76 -12.20
CA PHE A 177 4.91 14.79 -11.71
C PHE A 177 5.42 13.37 -11.38
N ALA A 178 6.40 12.88 -12.16
CA ALA A 178 6.95 11.53 -12.04
C ALA A 178 7.86 11.38 -10.81
N TRP A 179 7.27 11.38 -9.62
CA TRP A 179 7.96 11.23 -8.34
C TRP A 179 7.53 9.97 -7.62
N ASP A 180 8.48 9.06 -7.38
CA ASP A 180 8.30 7.87 -6.55
C ASP A 180 9.57 7.63 -5.73
N LEU A 181 9.44 7.60 -4.41
CA LEU A 181 10.57 7.41 -3.50
C LEU A 181 11.23 6.03 -3.67
N ARG A 182 10.47 5.02 -4.09
CA ARG A 182 11.02 3.68 -4.38
C ARG A 182 12.08 3.70 -5.49
N LYS A 183 12.01 4.69 -6.40
CA LYS A 183 12.97 4.91 -7.49
C LYS A 183 13.97 6.05 -7.21
N LYS A 184 13.51 7.13 -6.59
CA LYS A 184 14.34 8.34 -6.35
C LYS A 184 15.23 8.21 -5.13
N GLN A 185 14.77 7.51 -4.11
CA GLN A 185 15.51 7.26 -2.87
C GLN A 185 15.23 5.82 -2.41
N PRO A 186 15.76 4.82 -3.14
CA PRO A 186 15.47 3.41 -2.88
C PRO A 186 15.80 2.99 -1.45
N TYR A 187 14.96 2.17 -0.90
CA TYR A 187 15.14 1.52 0.40
C TYR A 187 14.86 0.02 0.25
N GLU A 188 15.34 -0.79 1.18
CA GLU A 188 15.28 -2.26 1.12
C GLU A 188 15.85 -2.78 -0.21
N VAL A 189 15.08 -3.56 -0.96
CA VAL A 189 15.48 -4.12 -2.26
C VAL A 189 14.77 -3.48 -3.47
N TYR A 190 14.16 -2.30 -3.31
CA TYR A 190 13.49 -1.63 -4.44
C TYR A 190 14.42 -1.24 -5.58
N ASP A 191 15.71 -1.03 -5.30
CA ASP A 191 16.75 -0.81 -6.31
C ASP A 191 16.96 -1.98 -7.27
N LYS A 192 16.61 -3.20 -6.83
CA LYS A 192 16.74 -4.45 -7.61
C LYS A 192 15.49 -4.80 -8.40
N LEU A 193 14.38 -4.08 -8.17
CA LEU A 193 13.09 -4.36 -8.80
C LEU A 193 12.88 -3.43 -10.00
N ASN A 194 12.39 -4.03 -11.10
CA ASN A 194 12.02 -3.29 -12.28
C ASN A 194 10.50 -3.06 -12.29
N PHE A 195 10.09 -1.79 -12.22
CA PHE A 195 8.69 -1.36 -12.33
C PHE A 195 8.64 0.08 -12.86
N ASP A 196 7.52 0.44 -13.46
CA ASP A 196 7.31 1.78 -14.02
C ASP A 196 6.68 2.75 -13.01
N ILE A 197 6.90 4.04 -13.22
CA ILE A 197 6.22 5.11 -12.49
C ILE A 197 5.07 5.60 -13.36
N PHE A 198 3.84 5.28 -12.94
CA PHE A 198 2.65 5.74 -13.63
C PHE A 198 2.31 7.18 -13.22
N THR A 199 2.03 8.02 -14.20
CA THR A 199 1.66 9.43 -14.02
C THR A 199 0.37 9.74 -14.74
N GLY A 200 -0.47 10.58 -14.13
CA GLY A 200 -1.64 11.16 -14.79
C GLY A 200 -1.22 12.27 -15.74
N THR A 201 -2.05 12.54 -16.74
CA THR A 201 -1.79 13.59 -17.74
C THR A 201 -2.87 14.66 -17.82
N ASN A 202 -4.04 14.41 -17.27
CA ASN A 202 -5.21 15.27 -17.41
C ASN A 202 -5.91 15.61 -16.08
N GLY A 203 -5.20 15.60 -14.99
CA GLY A 203 -5.70 15.99 -13.65
C GLY A 203 -6.58 14.98 -12.97
#